data_8665d1feccb7eaa173958a379a752ad7
#
_entry.id   8665d1feccb7eaa173958a379a752ad7
#
_cell.length_a   1.000
_cell.length_b   1.000
_cell.length_c   1.000
_cell.angle_alpha   90.00
_cell.angle_beta   90.00
_cell.angle_gamma   90.00
#
_symmetry.space_group_name_H-M   'P 1'
#
loop_
_entity.id
_entity.type
_entity.pdbx_description
1 polymer ?
#
loop_
_entity_poly.entity_id
_entity_poly.type
_entity_poly.pdbx_seq_one_letter_code
_entity_poly.pdbx_strand_id
1 'polypeptide(L)'
;MMRLASRAAPRLALRAAPSRSLASSCCVPARLASSSTSDAAGDGEFPVSLQQFHTLSERVLEGIENVAEEFADADPDERVEVEFSGDVLEISVRGGGTFVLNKQTPNRQVWLSSPVTGPQRYNFCLRSAMWRNARDDDVELTALLADDLEQLLGTRLTFDQVEADLREALDGGS
;
A
#
# COMPACT_ATOMS: atom_id res chain seq x y z
N MET A 1 30.35 54.75 -22.43
CA MET A 1 29.62 53.92 -23.41
C MET A 1 29.16 52.64 -22.68
N MET A 2 27.93 52.65 -22.19
CA MET A 2 27.30 51.53 -21.47
C MET A 2 26.58 50.62 -22.46
N ARG A 3 26.93 49.34 -22.51
CA ARG A 3 26.17 48.32 -23.27
C ARG A 3 25.16 47.67 -22.35
N LEU A 4 23.86 47.84 -22.64
CA LEU A 4 22.77 47.12 -22.06
C LEU A 4 22.79 45.68 -22.56
N ALA A 5 22.88 44.73 -21.65
CA ALA A 5 22.65 43.31 -21.92
C ALA A 5 21.15 42.98 -21.71
N SER A 6 20.50 42.66 -22.83
CA SER A 6 19.12 42.18 -22.87
C SER A 6 19.01 40.80 -22.25
N ARG A 7 18.25 40.67 -21.14
CA ARG A 7 17.88 39.39 -20.54
C ARG A 7 16.67 38.81 -21.27
N ALA A 8 16.88 37.75 -22.03
CA ALA A 8 15.79 36.92 -22.57
C ALA A 8 15.19 36.05 -21.46
N ALA A 9 13.88 36.15 -21.25
CA ALA A 9 13.10 35.31 -20.33
C ALA A 9 12.95 33.87 -20.90
N PRO A 10 13.04 32.82 -20.06
CA PRO A 10 12.79 31.47 -20.55
C PRO A 10 11.27 31.26 -20.77
N ARG A 11 10.94 30.76 -21.95
CA ARG A 11 9.57 30.31 -22.30
C ARG A 11 9.22 29.11 -21.46
N LEU A 12 8.15 29.27 -20.68
CA LEU A 12 7.50 28.19 -19.95
C LEU A 12 6.89 27.19 -20.96
N ALA A 13 7.47 26.02 -21.11
CA ALA A 13 6.89 24.94 -21.90
C ALA A 13 5.73 24.35 -21.13
N LEU A 14 4.52 24.57 -21.67
CA LEU A 14 3.28 23.96 -21.19
C LEU A 14 3.37 22.45 -21.46
N ARG A 15 3.67 21.66 -20.43
CA ARG A 15 3.63 20.21 -20.49
C ARG A 15 2.17 19.77 -20.59
N ALA A 16 1.81 19.20 -21.72
CA ALA A 16 0.51 18.54 -21.92
C ALA A 16 0.39 17.40 -20.92
N ALA A 17 -0.70 17.40 -20.13
CA ALA A 17 -1.05 16.31 -19.24
C ALA A 17 -1.37 15.06 -20.09
N PRO A 18 -0.90 13.86 -19.68
CA PRO A 18 -1.31 12.63 -20.35
C PRO A 18 -2.81 12.40 -20.11
N SER A 19 -3.51 12.10 -21.20
CA SER A 19 -4.92 11.70 -21.18
C SER A 19 -5.09 10.47 -20.27
N ARG A 20 -5.92 10.63 -19.21
CA ARG A 20 -6.32 9.55 -18.32
C ARG A 20 -7.01 8.47 -19.14
N SER A 21 -6.34 7.35 -19.35
CA SER A 21 -6.97 6.11 -19.78
C SER A 21 -7.93 5.66 -18.67
N LEU A 22 -9.17 5.41 -19.01
CA LEU A 22 -10.17 4.81 -18.12
C LEU A 22 -9.73 3.36 -17.85
N ALA A 23 -8.85 3.18 -16.86
CA ALA A 23 -8.55 1.85 -16.35
C ALA A 23 -9.76 1.36 -15.57
N SER A 24 -10.31 0.27 -16.05
CA SER A 24 -11.47 -0.45 -15.48
C SER A 24 -11.18 -0.80 -14.02
N SER A 25 -12.00 -0.26 -13.12
CA SER A 25 -12.00 -0.53 -11.68
C SER A 25 -11.90 -2.05 -11.41
N CYS A 26 -10.79 -2.49 -10.85
CA CYS A 26 -10.51 -3.92 -10.63
C CYS A 26 -11.20 -4.50 -9.39
N CYS A 27 -11.77 -3.67 -8.52
CA CYS A 27 -12.28 -4.09 -7.20
C CYS A 27 -13.77 -3.88 -6.99
N VAL A 28 -14.57 -3.71 -8.05
CA VAL A 28 -16.04 -3.65 -7.93
C VAL A 28 -16.59 -5.08 -8.05
N PRO A 29 -17.35 -5.61 -7.08
CA PRO A 29 -17.99 -6.92 -7.21
C PRO A 29 -19.01 -6.90 -8.33
N ALA A 30 -18.80 -7.75 -9.35
CA ALA A 30 -19.81 -8.01 -10.36
C ALA A 30 -21.03 -8.65 -9.69
N ARG A 31 -22.17 -7.97 -9.67
CA ARG A 31 -23.46 -8.57 -9.36
C ARG A 31 -23.76 -9.65 -10.39
N LEU A 32 -23.64 -10.90 -10.00
CA LEU A 32 -24.26 -12.03 -10.69
C LEU A 32 -25.47 -12.47 -9.88
N ALA A 33 -26.63 -12.40 -10.53
CA ALA A 33 -27.89 -12.80 -9.99
C ALA A 33 -28.03 -14.33 -9.94
N SER A 34 -28.56 -14.77 -8.78
CA SER A 34 -29.42 -15.95 -8.52
C SER A 34 -28.96 -17.36 -8.92
N SER A 35 -28.84 -18.26 -7.96
CA SER A 35 -29.94 -19.10 -7.46
C SER A 35 -29.44 -20.09 -6.39
N SER A 36 -30.16 -20.05 -5.24
CA SER A 36 -30.48 -21.14 -4.29
C SER A 36 -29.45 -22.25 -3.97
N THR A 37 -28.95 -22.33 -2.75
CA THR A 37 -29.40 -23.14 -1.63
C THR A 37 -28.35 -23.19 -0.51
N SER A 38 -28.84 -22.92 0.72
CA SER A 38 -28.45 -23.44 2.04
C SER A 38 -27.05 -23.18 2.63
N ASP A 39 -27.10 -22.42 3.73
CA ASP A 39 -26.28 -22.54 4.94
C ASP A 39 -24.76 -22.40 4.85
N ALA A 40 -24.30 -21.16 4.66
CA ALA A 40 -23.10 -20.66 5.31
C ALA A 40 -23.21 -19.13 5.41
N ALA A 41 -23.08 -18.60 6.62
CA ALA A 41 -23.19 -17.19 6.90
C ALA A 41 -22.20 -16.35 6.09
N GLY A 42 -22.72 -15.51 5.16
CA GLY A 42 -22.20 -14.17 4.99
C GLY A 42 -20.88 -13.92 4.23
N ASP A 43 -20.34 -14.83 3.41
CA ASP A 43 -19.07 -14.55 2.67
C ASP A 43 -19.25 -13.92 1.28
N GLY A 44 -20.47 -13.55 0.89
CA GLY A 44 -20.77 -13.08 -0.47
C GLY A 44 -20.41 -11.63 -0.80
N GLU A 45 -19.93 -10.83 0.16
CA GLU A 45 -19.70 -9.39 -0.02
C GLU A 45 -18.22 -9.02 -0.18
N PHE A 46 -17.29 -9.93 0.11
CA PHE A 46 -15.86 -9.66 0.09
C PHE A 46 -15.14 -10.47 -1.00
N PRO A 47 -14.10 -9.89 -1.63
CA PRO A 47 -13.36 -10.57 -2.70
C PRO A 47 -12.55 -11.78 -2.21
N VAL A 48 -12.21 -11.84 -0.91
CA VAL A 48 -11.46 -12.92 -0.26
C VAL A 48 -12.24 -13.50 0.91
N SER A 49 -12.11 -14.79 1.18
CA SER A 49 -12.67 -15.44 2.38
C SER A 49 -12.00 -14.90 3.65
N LEU A 50 -12.59 -15.12 4.81
CA LEU A 50 -12.01 -14.70 6.10
C LEU A 50 -10.65 -15.35 6.33
N GLN A 51 -10.51 -16.64 6.01
CA GLN A 51 -9.25 -17.36 6.16
C GLN A 51 -8.16 -16.79 5.23
N GLN A 52 -8.49 -16.57 3.96
CA GLN A 52 -7.56 -15.94 3.01
C GLN A 52 -7.16 -14.54 3.48
N PHE A 53 -8.12 -13.74 3.98
CA PHE A 53 -7.83 -12.43 4.53
C PHE A 53 -6.81 -12.50 5.67
N HIS A 54 -6.97 -13.42 6.63
CA HIS A 54 -6.02 -13.59 7.72
C HIS A 54 -4.62 -13.93 7.19
N THR A 55 -4.50 -14.94 6.34
CA THR A 55 -3.21 -15.33 5.75
C THR A 55 -2.55 -14.19 4.99
N LEU A 56 -3.30 -13.50 4.11
CA LEU A 56 -2.76 -12.43 3.27
C LEU A 56 -2.41 -11.16 4.08
N SER A 57 -3.20 -10.84 5.11
CA SER A 57 -2.91 -9.69 5.97
C SER A 57 -1.72 -9.94 6.89
N GLU A 58 -1.56 -11.14 7.42
CA GLU A 58 -0.38 -11.55 8.19
C GLU A 58 0.88 -11.48 7.32
N ARG A 59 0.85 -12.08 6.14
CA ARG A 59 1.99 -12.05 5.20
C ARG A 59 2.44 -10.63 4.86
N VAL A 60 1.52 -9.71 4.57
CA VAL A 60 1.92 -8.35 4.24
C VAL A 60 2.48 -7.60 5.44
N LEU A 61 1.89 -7.75 6.63
CA LEU A 61 2.39 -7.08 7.84
C LEU A 61 3.74 -7.61 8.27
N GLU A 62 3.91 -8.95 8.35
CA GLU A 62 5.21 -9.59 8.66
C GLU A 62 6.29 -9.24 7.62
N GLY A 63 5.92 -9.24 6.34
CA GLY A 63 6.87 -8.88 5.28
C GLY A 63 7.31 -7.41 5.36
N ILE A 64 6.41 -6.48 5.68
CA ILE A 64 6.75 -5.06 5.88
C ILE A 64 7.59 -4.90 7.15
N GLU A 65 7.25 -5.60 8.25
CA GLU A 65 8.03 -5.64 9.49
C GLU A 65 9.49 -6.04 9.21
N ASN A 66 9.68 -7.20 8.56
CA ASN A 66 11.03 -7.72 8.25
C ASN A 66 11.88 -6.71 7.46
N VAL A 67 11.31 -6.07 6.43
CA VAL A 67 12.02 -5.06 5.63
C VAL A 67 12.35 -3.82 6.47
N ALA A 68 11.44 -3.39 7.34
CA ALA A 68 11.64 -2.22 8.19
C ALA A 68 12.67 -2.49 9.30
N GLU A 69 12.66 -3.70 9.90
CA GLU A 69 13.65 -4.15 10.88
C GLU A 69 15.04 -4.28 10.26
N GLU A 70 15.14 -4.90 9.07
CA GLU A 70 16.43 -5.01 8.36
C GLU A 70 17.02 -3.62 8.08
N PHE A 71 16.19 -2.65 7.71
CA PHE A 71 16.61 -1.27 7.53
C PHE A 71 17.02 -0.65 8.88
N ALA A 72 16.22 -0.82 9.94
CA ALA A 72 16.52 -0.27 11.26
C ALA A 72 17.84 -0.77 11.82
N ASP A 73 18.11 -2.08 11.67
CA ASP A 73 19.37 -2.71 12.10
C ASP A 73 20.59 -2.22 11.31
N ALA A 74 20.39 -1.87 10.04
CA ALA A 74 21.45 -1.36 9.18
C ALA A 74 21.65 0.16 9.28
N ASP A 75 20.72 0.90 9.90
CA ASP A 75 20.74 2.37 9.96
C ASP A 75 21.66 2.86 11.11
N PRO A 76 22.85 3.44 10.80
CA PRO A 76 23.79 3.88 11.82
C PRO A 76 23.26 5.04 12.69
N ASP A 77 22.24 5.74 12.21
CA ASP A 77 21.63 6.88 12.90
C ASP A 77 20.46 6.46 13.81
N GLU A 78 20.09 5.16 13.82
CA GLU A 78 18.99 4.61 14.62
C GLU A 78 17.69 5.46 14.46
N ARG A 79 17.34 5.79 13.20
CA ARG A 79 16.21 6.66 12.89
C ARG A 79 14.87 5.94 12.87
N VAL A 80 14.88 4.63 12.75
CA VAL A 80 13.67 3.80 12.61
C VAL A 80 13.55 2.87 13.81
N GLU A 81 12.36 2.81 14.37
CA GLU A 81 11.97 1.85 15.41
C GLU A 81 10.72 1.12 14.93
N VAL A 82 10.71 -0.19 15.05
CA VAL A 82 9.62 -1.06 14.59
C VAL A 82 9.02 -1.78 15.79
N GLU A 83 7.70 -1.76 15.90
CA GLU A 83 6.96 -2.49 16.92
C GLU A 83 5.79 -3.21 16.27
N PHE A 84 5.71 -4.54 16.44
CA PHE A 84 4.59 -5.35 15.97
C PHE A 84 3.89 -5.99 17.17
N SER A 85 2.63 -5.63 17.37
CA SER A 85 1.81 -6.13 18.48
C SER A 85 0.45 -6.59 17.99
N GLY A 86 0.24 -7.89 17.96
CA GLY A 86 -1.02 -8.51 17.54
C GLY A 86 -1.35 -8.23 16.07
N ASP A 87 -2.33 -7.36 15.84
CA ASP A 87 -2.80 -6.98 14.49
C ASP A 87 -2.30 -5.59 14.04
N VAL A 88 -1.38 -4.98 14.80
CA VAL A 88 -0.89 -3.60 14.57
C VAL A 88 0.63 -3.60 14.43
N LEU A 89 1.10 -3.07 13.31
CA LEU A 89 2.51 -2.78 13.03
C LEU A 89 2.73 -1.27 13.08
N GLU A 90 3.67 -0.83 13.91
CA GLU A 90 4.08 0.57 14.03
C GLU A 90 5.53 0.72 13.56
N ILE A 91 5.77 1.69 12.67
CA ILE A 91 7.09 2.06 12.18
C ILE A 91 7.29 3.53 12.51
N SER A 92 8.11 3.80 13.52
CA SER A 92 8.40 5.15 14.00
C SER A 92 9.68 5.67 13.36
N VAL A 93 9.58 6.85 12.72
CA VAL A 93 10.72 7.54 12.11
C VAL A 93 11.05 8.77 12.94
N ARG A 94 12.26 8.84 13.47
CA ARG A 94 12.72 9.93 14.32
C ARG A 94 12.60 11.28 13.61
N GLY A 95 11.73 12.16 14.13
CA GLY A 95 11.47 13.48 13.55
C GLY A 95 10.52 13.48 12.33
N GLY A 96 10.09 12.30 11.86
CA GLY A 96 9.17 12.13 10.72
C GLY A 96 7.75 11.73 11.11
N GLY A 97 7.58 11.08 12.27
CA GLY A 97 6.29 10.56 12.74
C GLY A 97 6.22 9.04 12.70
N THR A 98 5.03 8.50 12.96
CA THR A 98 4.81 7.05 13.04
C THR A 98 3.82 6.60 11.99
N PHE A 99 4.19 5.58 11.23
CA PHE A 99 3.29 4.81 10.37
C PHE A 99 2.61 3.74 11.22
N VAL A 100 1.30 3.59 11.07
CA VAL A 100 0.54 2.56 11.75
C VAL A 100 -0.22 1.74 10.73
N LEU A 101 0.10 0.46 10.60
CA LEU A 101 -0.64 -0.49 9.80
C LEU A 101 -1.48 -1.37 10.72
N ASN A 102 -2.74 -1.59 10.36
CA ASN A 102 -3.68 -2.32 11.20
C ASN A 102 -4.55 -3.26 10.37
N LYS A 103 -4.63 -4.52 10.80
CA LYS A 103 -5.52 -5.53 10.24
C LYS A 103 -6.96 -5.30 10.73
N GLN A 104 -7.88 -5.00 9.82
CA GLN A 104 -9.30 -4.75 10.09
C GLN A 104 -10.17 -5.93 9.64
N THR A 105 -10.31 -6.91 10.51
CA THR A 105 -11.04 -8.17 10.24
C THR A 105 -12.51 -7.96 9.82
N PRO A 106 -13.31 -7.07 10.46
CA PRO A 106 -14.71 -6.88 10.07
C PRO A 106 -14.89 -6.41 8.63
N ASN A 107 -13.94 -5.62 8.12
CA ASN A 107 -13.99 -5.05 6.77
C ASN A 107 -13.12 -5.81 5.78
N ARG A 108 -12.36 -6.80 6.24
CA ARG A 108 -11.32 -7.51 5.47
C ARG A 108 -10.37 -6.53 4.77
N GLN A 109 -9.90 -5.52 5.51
CA GLN A 109 -9.04 -4.45 5.03
C GLN A 109 -7.76 -4.36 5.85
N VAL A 110 -6.70 -3.86 5.21
CA VAL A 110 -5.53 -3.31 5.90
C VAL A 110 -5.66 -1.79 5.89
N TRP A 111 -5.52 -1.17 7.05
CA TRP A 111 -5.53 0.27 7.19
C TRP A 111 -4.11 0.77 7.44
N LEU A 112 -3.74 1.84 6.77
CA LEU A 112 -2.49 2.56 6.98
C LEU A 112 -2.81 3.96 7.45
N SER A 113 -2.18 4.38 8.55
CA SER A 113 -2.08 5.78 8.95
C SER A 113 -0.65 6.23 8.70
N SER A 114 -0.44 7.03 7.67
CA SER A 114 0.86 7.60 7.33
C SER A 114 0.99 9.02 7.85
N PRO A 115 2.14 9.43 8.40
CA PRO A 115 2.41 10.82 8.78
C PRO A 115 2.55 11.75 7.55
N VAL A 116 2.73 11.19 6.35
CA VAL A 116 2.93 11.93 5.09
C VAL A 116 1.61 12.08 4.34
N THR A 117 0.97 10.93 3.98
CA THR A 117 -0.24 10.90 3.13
C THR A 117 -1.53 10.77 3.91
N GLY A 118 -1.46 10.58 5.25
CA GLY A 118 -2.62 10.44 6.12
C GLY A 118 -3.25 9.04 6.08
N PRO A 119 -4.53 8.92 6.55
CA PRO A 119 -5.19 7.62 6.69
C PRO A 119 -5.67 7.07 5.36
N GLN A 120 -5.31 5.82 5.07
CA GLN A 120 -5.64 5.06 3.87
C GLN A 120 -6.24 3.70 4.25
N ARG A 121 -7.04 3.11 3.34
CA ARG A 121 -7.66 1.80 3.50
C ARG A 121 -7.42 0.98 2.24
N TYR A 122 -7.09 -0.30 2.42
CA TYR A 122 -6.71 -1.17 1.32
C TYR A 122 -7.55 -2.44 1.33
N ASN A 123 -8.06 -2.81 0.16
CA ASN A 123 -8.70 -4.08 -0.13
C ASN A 123 -7.70 -4.98 -0.85
N PHE A 124 -7.81 -6.29 -0.64
CA PHE A 124 -7.01 -7.22 -1.42
C PHE A 124 -7.62 -7.43 -2.82
N CYS A 125 -6.82 -7.24 -3.85
CA CYS A 125 -7.21 -7.47 -5.24
C CYS A 125 -6.69 -8.82 -5.72
N LEU A 126 -7.56 -9.81 -5.90
CA LEU A 126 -7.20 -11.16 -6.35
C LEU A 126 -6.52 -11.18 -7.72
N ARG A 127 -6.86 -10.22 -8.60
CA ARG A 127 -6.31 -10.18 -9.95
C ARG A 127 -4.83 -9.79 -9.99
N SER A 128 -4.44 -8.83 -9.17
CA SER A 128 -3.05 -8.36 -9.09
C SER A 128 -2.26 -9.01 -7.96
N ALA A 129 -2.94 -9.73 -7.05
CA ALA A 129 -2.38 -10.25 -5.80
C ALA A 129 -1.77 -9.16 -4.90
N MET A 130 -2.40 -7.98 -4.87
CA MET A 130 -1.91 -6.79 -4.16
C MET A 130 -2.98 -6.15 -3.31
N TRP A 131 -2.55 -5.44 -2.27
CA TRP A 131 -3.40 -4.58 -1.47
C TRP A 131 -3.59 -3.24 -2.17
N ARG A 132 -4.79 -2.98 -2.69
CA ARG A 132 -5.17 -1.78 -3.44
C ARG A 132 -5.97 -0.81 -2.58
N ASN A 133 -5.72 0.49 -2.75
CA ASN A 133 -6.46 1.52 -2.03
C ASN A 133 -7.97 1.44 -2.34
N ALA A 134 -8.81 1.55 -1.31
CA ALA A 134 -10.26 1.44 -1.44
C ALA A 134 -10.92 2.59 -2.22
N ARG A 135 -10.20 3.70 -2.44
CA ARG A 135 -10.68 4.89 -3.17
C ARG A 135 -10.00 5.06 -4.52
N ASP A 136 -8.79 4.52 -4.68
CA ASP A 136 -7.98 4.66 -5.89
C ASP A 136 -7.26 3.34 -6.16
N ASP A 137 -7.81 2.53 -7.05
CA ASP A 137 -7.28 1.20 -7.39
C ASP A 137 -5.86 1.23 -7.99
N ASP A 138 -5.37 2.40 -8.42
CA ASP A 138 -4.02 2.55 -8.96
C ASP A 138 -2.96 2.67 -7.85
N VAL A 139 -3.38 2.89 -6.60
CA VAL A 139 -2.48 3.03 -5.46
C VAL A 139 -2.35 1.71 -4.70
N GLU A 140 -1.14 1.19 -4.65
CA GLU A 140 -0.78 -0.01 -3.90
C GLU A 140 -0.22 0.34 -2.51
N LEU A 141 -0.49 -0.52 -1.50
CA LEU A 141 -0.03 -0.32 -0.13
C LEU A 141 1.50 -0.24 -0.03
N THR A 142 2.18 -1.21 -0.62
CA THR A 142 3.65 -1.33 -0.58
C THR A 142 4.33 -0.18 -1.31
N ALA A 143 3.81 0.21 -2.47
CA ALA A 143 4.33 1.31 -3.25
C ALA A 143 4.17 2.66 -2.53
N LEU A 144 2.98 2.95 -1.97
CA LEU A 144 2.75 4.19 -1.22
C LEU A 144 3.59 4.25 0.05
N LEU A 145 3.70 3.12 0.77
CA LEU A 145 4.54 3.06 1.97
C LEU A 145 6.02 3.29 1.64
N ALA A 146 6.51 2.72 0.54
CA ALA A 146 7.87 2.95 0.05
C ALA A 146 8.13 4.42 -0.28
N ASP A 147 7.19 5.08 -0.98
CA ASP A 147 7.30 6.49 -1.35
C ASP A 147 7.27 7.41 -0.11
N ASP A 148 6.38 7.14 0.85
CA ASP A 148 6.26 7.92 2.07
C ASP A 148 7.49 7.76 2.99
N LEU A 149 8.03 6.53 3.13
CA LEU A 149 9.27 6.26 3.87
C LEU A 149 10.48 6.91 3.19
N GLU A 150 10.59 6.83 1.86
CA GLU A 150 11.66 7.49 1.10
C GLU A 150 11.66 8.99 1.32
N GLN A 151 10.48 9.62 1.39
CA GLN A 151 10.38 11.06 1.67
C GLN A 151 10.95 11.44 3.04
N LEU A 152 10.83 10.58 4.05
CA LEU A 152 11.29 10.86 5.41
C LEU A 152 12.75 10.42 5.64
N LEU A 153 13.15 9.29 5.06
CA LEU A 153 14.45 8.66 5.29
C LEU A 153 15.51 9.07 4.26
N GLY A 154 15.06 9.53 3.07
CA GLY A 154 15.94 9.80 1.93
C GLY A 154 16.49 8.55 1.26
N THR A 155 15.98 7.38 1.65
CA THR A 155 16.36 6.06 1.11
C THR A 155 15.08 5.28 0.83
N ARG A 156 15.02 4.66 -0.36
CA ARG A 156 13.87 3.84 -0.76
C ARG A 156 13.98 2.42 -0.21
N LEU A 157 12.97 1.99 0.53
CA LEU A 157 12.78 0.60 0.90
C LEU A 157 12.04 -0.11 -0.24
N THR A 158 12.39 -1.37 -0.50
CA THR A 158 11.75 -2.20 -1.53
C THR A 158 11.00 -3.35 -0.87
N PHE A 159 9.77 -3.57 -1.32
CA PHE A 159 8.88 -4.62 -0.81
C PHE A 159 8.64 -5.72 -1.85
N ASP A 160 9.55 -5.92 -2.81
CA ASP A 160 9.41 -6.89 -3.91
C ASP A 160 9.19 -8.31 -3.40
N GLN A 161 9.86 -8.70 -2.30
CA GLN A 161 9.69 -10.01 -1.69
C GLN A 161 8.30 -10.17 -1.07
N VAL A 162 7.77 -9.14 -0.42
CA VAL A 162 6.42 -9.12 0.16
C VAL A 162 5.38 -9.38 -0.94
N GLU A 163 5.56 -8.74 -2.08
CA GLU A 163 4.67 -8.92 -3.23
C GLU A 163 4.75 -10.33 -3.83
N ALA A 164 5.95 -10.91 -3.86
CA ALA A 164 6.15 -12.29 -4.31
C ALA A 164 5.46 -13.29 -3.37
N ASP A 165 5.61 -13.09 -2.05
CA ASP A 165 5.02 -13.94 -1.01
C ASP A 165 3.48 -13.89 -1.02
N LEU A 166 2.89 -12.72 -1.32
CA LEU A 166 1.44 -12.58 -1.48
C LEU A 166 0.92 -13.36 -2.69
N ARG A 167 1.65 -13.38 -3.81
CA ARG A 167 1.29 -14.17 -5.00
C ARG A 167 1.37 -15.67 -4.71
N GLU A 168 2.43 -16.11 -4.04
CA GLU A 168 2.60 -17.51 -3.65
C GLU A 168 1.50 -17.98 -2.68
N ALA A 169 1.11 -17.13 -1.72
CA ALA A 169 0.05 -17.43 -0.77
C ALA A 169 -1.34 -17.62 -1.42
N LEU A 170 -1.58 -16.98 -2.57
CA LEU A 170 -2.78 -17.19 -3.36
C LEU A 170 -2.76 -18.53 -4.10
N ASP A 171 -1.62 -18.87 -4.70
CA ASP A 171 -1.49 -20.08 -5.53
C ASP A 171 -1.44 -21.36 -4.67
N GLY A 172 -0.87 -21.27 -3.46
CA GLY A 172 -0.78 -22.39 -2.51
C GLY A 172 -2.05 -22.70 -1.71
N GLY A 173 -3.07 -21.88 -1.80
CA GLY A 173 -4.34 -21.98 -1.05
C GLY A 173 -5.46 -22.75 -1.76
N SER A 174 -5.16 -23.55 -2.81
CA SER A 174 -6.12 -24.37 -3.58
C SER A 174 -6.18 -25.79 -3.08
#